data_e0b6352cc9cf42e8a055017703c8f824
#
_entry.id   e0b6352cc9cf42e8a055017703c8f824
#
_cell.length_a   1.000
_cell.length_b   1.000
_cell.length_c   1.000
_cell.angle_alpha   90.00
_cell.angle_beta   90.00
_cell.angle_gamma   90.00
#
_symmetry.space_group_name_H-M   'P 1'
#
loop_
_entity.id
_entity.type
_entity.pdbx_description
1 polymer ?
#
loop_
_entity_poly.entity_id
_entity_poly.type
_entity_poly.pdbx_seq_one_letter_code
_entity_poly.pdbx_strand_id
1 'polypeptide(L)'
;TTKDGLTGNYVRAIYEDRSGTFWIGTYDEGMSRFKDGKFVNYKETDGLYNSGVFAIEEDAAGFFWISSNRGIYRVNRTELEDFAAGTIKRINSVGYGKEDGMLSTECNGGRQPASFRADDGKFWFPTQDGIAVVDPLSERSNPMPPTVVIEDMSVERSPVDFRNGIKIEAGKKDIEIRYTGISLIKSEQIKFQYKLDG
;
A
#
# COMPACT_ATOMS: atom_id res chain seq x y z
N THR A 1 -23.14 9.46 -3.21
CA THR A 1 -22.38 10.33 -4.13
C THR A 1 -21.29 11.08 -3.37
N THR A 2 -20.41 11.78 -4.07
CA THR A 2 -19.40 12.65 -3.45
C THR A 2 -20.03 13.76 -2.59
N LYS A 3 -21.28 14.15 -2.88
CA LYS A 3 -22.03 15.08 -2.03
C LYS A 3 -22.40 14.51 -0.66
N ASP A 4 -22.46 13.19 -0.57
CA ASP A 4 -22.80 12.46 0.66
C ASP A 4 -21.54 11.99 1.41
N GLY A 5 -20.34 12.28 0.87
CA GLY A 5 -19.05 11.93 1.47
C GLY A 5 -18.27 10.80 0.79
N LEU A 6 -18.79 10.19 -0.27
CA LEU A 6 -18.09 9.17 -1.04
C LEU A 6 -16.85 9.78 -1.74
N THR A 7 -15.74 9.05 -1.83
CA THR A 7 -14.50 9.57 -2.44
C THR A 7 -14.63 9.88 -3.92
N GLY A 8 -15.46 9.11 -4.65
CA GLY A 8 -15.69 9.25 -6.09
C GLY A 8 -17.03 8.68 -6.51
N ASN A 9 -17.57 9.17 -7.64
CA ASN A 9 -18.88 8.73 -8.13
C ASN A 9 -18.82 7.51 -9.06
N TYR A 10 -17.63 7.15 -9.54
CA TYR A 10 -17.43 5.99 -10.42
C TYR A 10 -17.15 4.74 -9.60
N VAL A 11 -18.19 4.19 -8.97
CA VAL A 11 -18.09 3.00 -8.10
C VAL A 11 -17.83 1.75 -8.95
N ARG A 12 -16.85 0.94 -8.54
CA ARG A 12 -16.44 -0.31 -9.17
C ARG A 12 -16.62 -1.53 -8.28
N ALA A 13 -16.39 -1.37 -6.97
CA ALA A 13 -16.48 -2.45 -6.01
C ALA A 13 -17.33 -2.04 -4.81
N ILE A 14 -18.09 -2.98 -4.28
CA ILE A 14 -18.74 -2.86 -2.97
C ILE A 14 -18.49 -4.17 -2.25
N TYR A 15 -17.91 -4.08 -1.06
CA TYR A 15 -17.62 -5.21 -0.20
C TYR A 15 -18.14 -4.91 1.20
N GLU A 16 -18.90 -5.82 1.79
CA GLU A 16 -19.33 -5.76 3.18
C GLU A 16 -18.51 -6.75 4.01
N ASP A 17 -17.81 -6.24 5.02
CA ASP A 17 -17.06 -7.08 5.94
C ASP A 17 -17.95 -7.70 7.01
N ARG A 18 -17.38 -8.64 7.77
CA ARG A 18 -18.11 -9.37 8.82
C ARG A 18 -18.65 -8.48 9.95
N SER A 19 -18.18 -7.24 10.06
CA SER A 19 -18.65 -6.25 11.05
C SER A 19 -19.78 -5.37 10.53
N GLY A 20 -20.23 -5.60 9.29
CA GLY A 20 -21.24 -4.78 8.61
C GLY A 20 -20.69 -3.44 8.10
N THR A 21 -19.37 -3.30 7.98
CA THR A 21 -18.75 -2.12 7.37
C THR A 21 -18.73 -2.30 5.86
N PHE A 22 -19.18 -1.29 5.12
CA PHE A 22 -19.09 -1.27 3.67
C PHE A 22 -17.81 -0.60 3.21
N TRP A 23 -17.10 -1.28 2.29
CA TRP A 23 -15.90 -0.82 1.62
C TRP A 23 -16.24 -0.61 0.15
N ILE A 24 -16.08 0.62 -0.32
CA ILE A 24 -16.58 1.05 -1.62
C ILE A 24 -15.40 1.51 -2.45
N GLY A 25 -15.08 0.76 -3.48
CA GLY A 25 -14.01 1.06 -4.41
C GLY A 25 -14.47 1.89 -5.60
N THR A 26 -13.61 2.80 -6.05
CA THR A 26 -13.86 3.64 -7.22
C THR A 26 -12.86 3.37 -8.34
N TYR A 27 -13.11 3.92 -9.52
CA TYR A 27 -12.27 3.75 -10.69
C TYR A 27 -10.87 4.33 -10.50
N ASP A 28 -10.77 5.55 -9.95
CA ASP A 28 -9.52 6.31 -9.87
C ASP A 28 -9.44 7.31 -8.70
N GLU A 29 -10.41 7.28 -7.78
CA GLU A 29 -10.49 8.24 -6.66
C GLU A 29 -10.30 7.59 -5.29
N GLY A 30 -9.85 6.33 -5.25
CA GLY A 30 -9.57 5.60 -4.02
C GLY A 30 -10.74 4.78 -3.52
N MET A 31 -10.75 4.56 -2.21
CA MET A 31 -11.73 3.73 -1.52
C MET A 31 -12.41 4.51 -0.40
N SER A 32 -13.68 4.21 -0.17
CA SER A 32 -14.44 4.74 0.98
C SER A 32 -14.85 3.60 1.90
N ARG A 33 -14.71 3.84 3.19
CA ARG A 33 -15.33 3.05 4.25
C ARG A 33 -16.63 3.74 4.67
N PHE A 34 -17.70 2.99 4.72
CA PHE A 34 -18.98 3.48 5.22
C PHE A 34 -19.42 2.65 6.43
N LYS A 35 -19.55 3.30 7.56
CA LYS A 35 -20.02 2.69 8.82
C LYS A 35 -20.75 3.72 9.65
N ASP A 36 -21.84 3.31 10.30
CA ASP A 36 -22.65 4.14 11.19
C ASP A 36 -23.06 5.49 10.55
N GLY A 37 -23.40 5.45 9.24
CA GLY A 37 -23.81 6.62 8.47
C GLY A 37 -22.68 7.58 8.08
N LYS A 38 -21.42 7.23 8.28
CA LYS A 38 -20.26 8.09 8.01
C LYS A 38 -19.32 7.47 6.99
N PHE A 39 -18.78 8.33 6.12
CA PHE A 39 -17.72 7.98 5.18
C PHE A 39 -16.35 8.38 5.73
N VAL A 40 -15.38 7.51 5.54
CA VAL A 40 -13.94 7.79 5.64
C VAL A 40 -13.30 7.39 4.33
N ASN A 41 -12.49 8.25 3.74
CA ASN A 41 -11.90 8.06 2.43
C ASN A 41 -10.42 7.77 2.54
N TYR A 42 -9.91 6.92 1.63
CA TYR A 42 -8.51 6.50 1.53
C TYR A 42 -8.01 6.72 0.11
N LYS A 43 -6.87 7.38 -0.02
CA LYS A 43 -6.22 7.73 -1.29
C LYS A 43 -4.75 7.31 -1.29
N GLU A 44 -4.09 7.46 -2.42
CA GLU A 44 -2.63 7.25 -2.52
C GLU A 44 -1.85 8.16 -1.56
N THR A 45 -2.32 9.38 -1.32
CA THR A 45 -1.75 10.31 -0.33
C THR A 45 -1.77 9.77 1.08
N ASP A 46 -2.75 8.93 1.41
CA ASP A 46 -2.93 8.30 2.72
C ASP A 46 -2.17 6.97 2.83
N GLY A 47 -1.63 6.48 1.72
CA GLY A 47 -0.82 5.28 1.64
C GLY A 47 -1.42 4.10 0.87
N LEU A 48 -2.57 4.27 0.18
CA LEU A 48 -3.02 3.28 -0.80
C LEU A 48 -1.98 3.17 -1.93
N TYR A 49 -1.76 1.94 -2.40
CA TYR A 49 -0.85 1.68 -3.52
C TYR A 49 -1.35 2.31 -4.82
N ASN A 50 -2.65 2.26 -5.05
CA ASN A 50 -3.30 2.84 -6.22
C ASN A 50 -4.71 3.31 -5.90
N SER A 51 -5.16 4.38 -6.55
CA SER A 51 -6.52 4.93 -6.40
C SER A 51 -7.58 4.13 -7.16
N GLY A 52 -7.21 3.24 -8.08
CA GLY A 52 -8.12 2.27 -8.68
C GLY A 52 -8.44 1.13 -7.72
N VAL A 53 -9.73 0.87 -7.49
CA VAL A 53 -10.22 -0.20 -6.62
C VAL A 53 -11.36 -0.92 -7.33
N PHE A 54 -11.03 -2.02 -8.02
CA PHE A 54 -11.96 -2.69 -8.94
C PHE A 54 -12.63 -3.92 -8.34
N ALA A 55 -11.94 -4.61 -7.45
CA ALA A 55 -12.44 -5.71 -6.64
C ALA A 55 -11.76 -5.69 -5.29
N ILE A 56 -12.43 -6.20 -4.27
CA ILE A 56 -11.94 -6.32 -2.89
C ILE A 56 -12.24 -7.72 -2.41
N GLU A 57 -11.19 -8.48 -2.06
CA GLU A 57 -11.29 -9.78 -1.40
C GLU A 57 -10.60 -9.72 -0.04
N GLU A 58 -11.19 -10.31 1.00
CA GLU A 58 -10.59 -10.36 2.34
C GLU A 58 -10.07 -11.76 2.63
N ASP A 59 -8.79 -11.86 3.03
CA ASP A 59 -8.22 -13.13 3.48
C ASP A 59 -8.50 -13.43 4.96
N ALA A 60 -8.10 -14.63 5.40
CA ALA A 60 -8.30 -15.07 6.79
C ALA A 60 -7.46 -14.28 7.80
N ALA A 61 -6.39 -13.62 7.37
CA ALA A 61 -5.53 -12.79 8.20
C ALA A 61 -6.01 -11.32 8.29
N GLY A 62 -7.10 -10.98 7.58
CA GLY A 62 -7.70 -9.64 7.60
C GLY A 62 -7.01 -8.65 6.67
N PHE A 63 -6.34 -9.14 5.63
CA PHE A 63 -5.88 -8.28 4.55
C PHE A 63 -6.91 -8.20 3.44
N PHE A 64 -7.14 -7.00 2.94
CA PHE A 64 -7.82 -6.79 1.68
C PHE A 64 -6.84 -6.94 0.52
N TRP A 65 -7.22 -7.74 -0.46
CA TRP A 65 -6.57 -7.91 -1.74
C TRP A 65 -7.39 -7.20 -2.80
N ILE A 66 -6.79 -6.21 -3.41
CA ILE A 66 -7.48 -5.24 -4.23
C ILE A 66 -6.87 -5.22 -5.63
N SER A 67 -7.70 -5.33 -6.66
CA SER A 67 -7.27 -5.19 -8.05
C SER A 67 -7.39 -3.74 -8.54
N SER A 68 -6.46 -3.34 -9.42
CA SER A 68 -6.37 -1.98 -9.96
C SER A 68 -5.80 -1.97 -11.39
N ASN A 69 -5.64 -0.79 -11.98
CA ASN A 69 -4.90 -0.60 -13.25
C ASN A 69 -3.38 -0.83 -13.12
N ARG A 70 -2.85 -0.88 -11.90
CA ARG A 70 -1.40 -0.99 -11.64
C ARG A 70 -1.03 -2.28 -10.94
N GLY A 71 -1.87 -3.28 -11.03
CA GLY A 71 -1.69 -4.59 -10.43
C GLY A 71 -2.67 -4.86 -9.30
N ILE A 72 -2.30 -5.85 -8.51
CA ILE A 72 -3.01 -6.22 -7.30
C ILE A 72 -2.24 -5.64 -6.13
N TYR A 73 -2.93 -5.19 -5.09
CA TYR A 73 -2.27 -4.78 -3.88
C TYR A 73 -3.02 -5.28 -2.64
N ARG A 74 -2.31 -5.39 -1.53
CA ARG A 74 -2.93 -5.72 -0.26
C ARG A 74 -2.76 -4.59 0.74
N VAL A 75 -3.74 -4.48 1.64
CA VAL A 75 -3.73 -3.55 2.77
C VAL A 75 -4.37 -4.23 3.97
N ASN A 76 -3.82 -4.00 5.17
CA ASN A 76 -4.39 -4.55 6.38
C ASN A 76 -5.67 -3.78 6.76
N ARG A 77 -6.78 -4.50 6.94
CA ARG A 77 -8.06 -3.91 7.34
C ARG A 77 -7.96 -3.20 8.68
N THR A 78 -7.17 -3.71 9.63
CA THR A 78 -6.95 -3.06 10.92
C THR A 78 -6.28 -1.70 10.74
N GLU A 79 -5.29 -1.55 9.85
CA GLU A 79 -4.69 -0.24 9.57
C GLU A 79 -5.69 0.75 8.96
N LEU A 80 -6.62 0.28 8.13
CA LEU A 80 -7.69 1.13 7.60
C LEU A 80 -8.63 1.60 8.72
N GLU A 81 -8.97 0.73 9.68
CA GLU A 81 -9.76 1.11 10.85
C GLU A 81 -9.01 2.07 11.78
N ASP A 82 -7.72 1.85 12.01
CA ASP A 82 -6.86 2.72 12.82
C ASP A 82 -6.71 4.11 12.18
N PHE A 83 -6.62 4.17 10.86
CA PHE A 83 -6.63 5.43 10.12
C PHE A 83 -7.98 6.15 10.29
N ALA A 84 -9.09 5.42 10.16
CA ALA A 84 -10.43 5.97 10.36
C ALA A 84 -10.65 6.50 11.78
N ALA A 85 -10.03 5.86 12.77
CA ALA A 85 -10.02 6.28 14.17
C ALA A 85 -9.05 7.44 14.46
N GLY A 86 -8.17 7.78 13.51
CA GLY A 86 -7.16 8.83 13.67
C GLY A 86 -5.95 8.41 14.53
N THR A 87 -5.80 7.11 14.83
CA THR A 87 -4.68 6.57 15.60
C THR A 87 -3.40 6.48 14.79
N ILE A 88 -3.52 6.31 13.49
CA ILE A 88 -2.41 6.41 12.55
C ILE A 88 -2.69 7.47 11.48
N LYS A 89 -1.63 8.05 10.93
CA LYS A 89 -1.73 9.10 9.88
C LYS A 89 -1.52 8.56 8.47
N ARG A 90 -1.07 7.33 8.33
CA ARG A 90 -0.77 6.71 7.04
C ARG A 90 -0.94 5.21 7.13
N ILE A 91 -1.54 4.64 6.11
CA ILE A 91 -1.69 3.20 5.93
C ILE A 91 -0.53 2.65 5.09
N ASN A 92 -0.24 1.35 5.23
CA ASN A 92 0.70 0.64 4.39
C ASN A 92 -0.03 -0.30 3.45
N SER A 93 0.24 -0.16 2.16
CA SER A 93 -0.19 -1.11 1.15
C SER A 93 1.00 -1.64 0.37
N VAL A 94 0.90 -2.90 -0.05
CA VAL A 94 1.96 -3.61 -0.79
C VAL A 94 1.40 -3.98 -2.15
N GLY A 95 2.06 -3.49 -3.21
CA GLY A 95 1.68 -3.79 -4.59
C GLY A 95 2.35 -5.05 -5.13
N TYR A 96 1.68 -5.69 -6.07
CA TYR A 96 2.14 -6.86 -6.82
C TYR A 96 1.96 -6.59 -8.31
N GLY A 97 3.00 -6.83 -9.07
CA GLY A 97 3.08 -6.50 -10.48
C GLY A 97 3.76 -7.57 -11.32
N LYS A 98 4.40 -7.14 -12.39
CA LYS A 98 5.15 -8.04 -13.30
C LYS A 98 6.31 -8.74 -12.60
N GLU A 99 6.94 -8.07 -11.67
CA GLU A 99 8.03 -8.58 -10.85
C GLU A 99 7.59 -9.75 -9.95
N ASP A 100 6.30 -9.80 -9.64
CA ASP A 100 5.68 -10.88 -8.86
C ASP A 100 5.05 -11.97 -9.74
N GLY A 101 5.25 -11.89 -11.08
CA GLY A 101 4.81 -12.90 -12.04
C GLY A 101 3.50 -12.59 -12.76
N MET A 102 2.94 -11.39 -12.61
CA MET A 102 1.78 -10.99 -13.41
C MET A 102 2.19 -10.77 -14.87
N LEU A 103 1.42 -11.30 -15.82
CA LEU A 103 1.61 -11.03 -17.25
C LEU A 103 1.19 -9.62 -17.60
N SER A 104 0.07 -9.17 -17.04
CA SER A 104 -0.43 -7.81 -17.16
C SER A 104 -0.80 -7.28 -15.78
N THR A 105 -0.43 -6.03 -15.50
CA THR A 105 -0.82 -5.34 -14.27
C THR A 105 -2.18 -4.65 -14.38
N GLU A 106 -2.72 -4.51 -15.58
CA GLU A 106 -4.03 -3.92 -15.79
C GLU A 106 -5.13 -4.94 -15.53
N CYS A 107 -5.74 -4.85 -14.35
CA CYS A 107 -6.87 -5.70 -13.98
C CYS A 107 -8.17 -5.19 -14.57
N ASN A 108 -9.08 -6.13 -14.90
CA ASN A 108 -10.38 -5.81 -15.48
C ASN A 108 -11.40 -5.51 -14.38
N GLY A 109 -11.85 -4.26 -14.30
CA GLY A 109 -12.85 -3.81 -13.32
C GLY A 109 -14.15 -3.28 -13.92
N GLY A 110 -14.31 -3.40 -15.23
CA GLY A 110 -15.46 -2.83 -15.94
C GLY A 110 -16.75 -3.64 -15.85
N ARG A 111 -16.68 -4.89 -15.45
CA ARG A 111 -17.82 -5.81 -15.29
C ARG A 111 -17.67 -6.64 -14.04
N GLN A 112 -18.79 -7.07 -13.47
CA GLN A 112 -18.83 -7.95 -12.30
C GLN A 112 -19.18 -9.40 -12.70
N PRO A 113 -18.60 -10.39 -12.04
CA PRO A 113 -17.60 -10.27 -10.95
C PRO A 113 -16.22 -9.87 -11.50
N ALA A 114 -15.52 -8.96 -10.81
CA ALA A 114 -14.15 -8.53 -11.14
C ALA A 114 -13.08 -9.28 -10.31
N SER A 115 -13.51 -10.25 -9.52
CA SER A 115 -12.70 -11.22 -8.79
C SER A 115 -13.49 -12.48 -8.53
N PHE A 116 -12.79 -13.55 -8.20
CA PHE A 116 -13.41 -14.81 -7.76
C PHE A 116 -12.56 -15.42 -6.65
N ARG A 117 -13.20 -15.77 -5.53
CA ARG A 117 -12.60 -16.53 -4.46
C ARG A 117 -12.88 -18.01 -4.66
N ALA A 118 -11.83 -18.80 -4.86
CA ALA A 118 -11.94 -20.25 -5.01
C ALA A 118 -12.08 -20.95 -3.65
N ASP A 119 -12.59 -22.18 -3.64
CA ASP A 119 -12.77 -22.97 -2.43
C ASP A 119 -11.45 -23.34 -1.73
N ASP A 120 -10.34 -23.33 -2.48
CA ASP A 120 -8.99 -23.52 -1.92
C ASP A 120 -8.42 -22.24 -1.27
N GLY A 121 -9.22 -21.18 -1.22
CA GLY A 121 -8.87 -19.89 -0.60
C GLY A 121 -8.09 -18.93 -1.49
N LYS A 122 -7.74 -19.30 -2.72
CA LYS A 122 -7.07 -18.43 -3.67
C LYS A 122 -8.02 -17.41 -4.26
N PHE A 123 -7.46 -16.24 -4.61
CA PHE A 123 -8.17 -15.18 -5.29
C PHE A 123 -7.76 -15.11 -6.75
N TRP A 124 -8.73 -15.01 -7.64
CA TRP A 124 -8.56 -14.96 -9.08
C TRP A 124 -9.02 -13.60 -9.58
N PHE A 125 -8.12 -12.88 -10.24
CA PHE A 125 -8.39 -11.56 -10.78
C PHE A 125 -8.20 -11.56 -12.29
N PRO A 126 -9.23 -11.23 -13.09
CA PRO A 126 -9.08 -11.09 -14.53
C PRO A 126 -8.20 -9.87 -14.85
N THR A 127 -7.31 -10.03 -15.82
CA THR A 127 -6.42 -8.97 -16.33
C THR A 127 -6.60 -8.83 -17.84
N GLN A 128 -5.95 -7.84 -18.46
CA GLN A 128 -5.97 -7.67 -19.91
C GLN A 128 -5.36 -8.88 -20.64
N ASP A 129 -4.33 -9.50 -20.07
CA ASP A 129 -3.60 -10.61 -20.68
C ASP A 129 -3.78 -11.91 -19.86
N GLY A 130 -5.01 -12.24 -19.50
CA GLY A 130 -5.32 -13.48 -18.80
C GLY A 130 -5.77 -13.28 -17.35
N ILE A 131 -5.28 -14.11 -16.44
CA ILE A 131 -5.75 -14.19 -15.06
C ILE A 131 -4.53 -14.13 -14.12
N ALA A 132 -4.60 -13.27 -13.11
CA ALA A 132 -3.69 -13.32 -11.97
C ALA A 132 -4.32 -14.14 -10.84
N VAL A 133 -3.56 -15.06 -10.27
CA VAL A 133 -3.98 -15.90 -9.15
C VAL A 133 -3.12 -15.58 -7.95
N VAL A 134 -3.77 -15.20 -6.86
CA VAL A 134 -3.12 -14.90 -5.58
C VAL A 134 -3.44 -16.02 -4.60
N ASP A 135 -2.40 -16.57 -3.99
CA ASP A 135 -2.51 -17.45 -2.84
C ASP A 135 -2.10 -16.69 -1.58
N PRO A 136 -3.06 -16.23 -0.75
CA PRO A 136 -2.74 -15.45 0.44
C PRO A 136 -1.87 -16.21 1.45
N LEU A 137 -1.91 -17.55 1.45
CA LEU A 137 -1.12 -18.38 2.35
C LEU A 137 0.34 -18.52 1.91
N SER A 138 0.61 -18.32 0.62
CA SER A 138 1.98 -18.38 0.07
C SER A 138 2.76 -17.08 0.24
N GLU A 139 2.08 -16.01 0.64
CA GLU A 139 2.71 -14.70 0.81
C GLU A 139 3.71 -14.74 1.96
N ARG A 140 4.97 -14.75 1.60
CA ARG A 140 6.08 -14.70 2.55
C ARG A 140 6.35 -13.25 2.94
N SER A 141 5.86 -12.85 4.09
CA SER A 141 6.35 -11.65 4.76
C SER A 141 7.82 -11.86 5.11
N ASN A 142 8.70 -10.93 4.73
CA ASN A 142 10.06 -10.94 5.25
C ASN A 142 10.00 -10.49 6.73
N PRO A 143 10.19 -11.39 7.70
CA PRO A 143 10.10 -11.02 9.11
C PRO A 143 11.30 -10.19 9.57
N MET A 144 12.37 -10.14 8.77
CA MET A 144 13.55 -9.35 9.08
C MET A 144 13.46 -7.98 8.39
N PRO A 145 13.45 -6.88 9.14
CA PRO A 145 13.54 -5.56 8.54
C PRO A 145 14.86 -5.44 7.77
N PRO A 146 14.89 -4.73 6.64
CA PRO A 146 16.11 -4.49 5.90
C PRO A 146 17.13 -3.78 6.80
N THR A 147 18.38 -4.23 6.73
CA THR A 147 19.47 -3.51 7.41
C THR A 147 19.73 -2.19 6.69
N VAL A 148 19.59 -1.08 7.39
CA VAL A 148 19.92 0.24 6.85
C VAL A 148 21.41 0.50 7.06
N VAL A 149 22.10 0.83 5.98
CA VAL A 149 23.52 1.18 5.99
C VAL A 149 23.65 2.61 5.49
N ILE A 150 24.33 3.47 6.28
CA ILE A 150 24.76 4.77 5.82
C ILE A 150 26.04 4.58 5.02
N GLU A 151 26.03 4.95 3.77
CA GLU A 151 27.15 4.77 2.84
C GLU A 151 28.12 5.93 2.92
N ASP A 152 27.57 7.15 2.89
CA ASP A 152 28.38 8.35 3.02
C ASP A 152 27.57 9.52 3.62
N MET A 153 28.29 10.54 4.07
CA MET A 153 27.72 11.78 4.58
C MET A 153 28.58 12.97 4.16
N SER A 154 27.93 14.05 3.73
CA SER A 154 28.60 15.32 3.45
C SER A 154 27.93 16.50 4.13
N VAL A 155 28.72 17.52 4.46
CA VAL A 155 28.26 18.79 5.01
C VAL A 155 28.83 19.90 4.11
N GLU A 156 27.97 20.78 3.60
CA GLU A 156 28.35 21.83 2.63
C GLU A 156 29.16 21.22 1.45
N ARG A 157 28.71 20.04 0.97
CA ARG A 157 29.34 19.28 -0.13
C ARG A 157 30.73 18.73 0.18
N SER A 158 31.19 18.80 1.41
CA SER A 158 32.48 18.24 1.86
C SER A 158 32.21 16.91 2.58
N PRO A 159 32.87 15.80 2.18
CA PRO A 159 32.72 14.52 2.86
C PRO A 159 33.14 14.60 4.33
N VAL A 160 32.41 13.91 5.20
CA VAL A 160 32.71 13.87 6.65
C VAL A 160 32.72 12.43 7.15
N ASP A 161 33.64 12.12 8.08
CA ASP A 161 33.62 10.82 8.75
C ASP A 161 32.57 10.83 9.87
N PHE A 162 31.53 10.03 9.70
CA PHE A 162 30.41 9.93 10.61
C PHE A 162 30.45 8.70 11.53
N ARG A 163 31.46 7.80 11.37
CA ARG A 163 31.52 6.49 12.06
C ARG A 163 31.60 6.59 13.58
N ASN A 164 32.20 7.64 14.09
CA ASN A 164 32.36 7.88 15.54
C ASN A 164 31.42 8.99 16.06
N GLY A 165 30.38 9.29 15.32
CA GLY A 165 29.53 10.44 15.58
C GLY A 165 30.13 11.73 15.05
N ILE A 166 29.29 12.66 14.63
CA ILE A 166 29.71 13.96 14.10
C ILE A 166 29.00 15.08 14.85
N LYS A 167 29.73 16.14 15.16
CA LYS A 167 29.15 17.39 15.62
C LYS A 167 29.20 18.40 14.47
N ILE A 168 28.04 18.82 14.03
CA ILE A 168 27.90 19.81 12.97
C ILE A 168 27.75 21.18 13.61
N GLU A 169 28.56 22.14 13.18
CA GLU A 169 28.49 23.51 13.69
C GLU A 169 27.16 24.17 13.28
N ALA A 170 26.67 25.03 14.18
CA ALA A 170 25.45 25.79 13.90
C ALA A 170 25.63 26.69 12.68
N GLY A 171 24.58 26.75 11.82
CA GLY A 171 24.58 27.55 10.60
C GLY A 171 24.94 26.81 9.33
N LYS A 172 25.37 25.56 9.40
CA LYS A 172 25.51 24.68 8.22
C LYS A 172 24.13 24.26 7.75
N LYS A 173 23.84 24.45 6.45
CA LYS A 173 22.49 24.28 5.89
C LYS A 173 22.36 23.09 4.95
N ASP A 174 23.48 22.64 4.37
CA ASP A 174 23.49 21.57 3.39
C ASP A 174 24.10 20.31 4.02
N ILE A 175 23.24 19.36 4.38
CA ILE A 175 23.62 18.07 4.94
C ILE A 175 23.05 16.99 4.04
N GLU A 176 23.90 16.21 3.39
CA GLU A 176 23.53 15.08 2.55
C GLU A 176 23.93 13.78 3.22
N ILE A 177 23.01 12.85 3.32
CA ILE A 177 23.24 11.50 3.88
C ILE A 177 22.82 10.50 2.82
N ARG A 178 23.74 9.66 2.35
CA ARG A 178 23.45 8.53 1.47
C ARG A 178 23.32 7.27 2.30
N TYR A 179 22.23 6.57 2.06
CA TYR A 179 21.95 5.34 2.76
C TYR A 179 21.29 4.34 1.84
N THR A 180 21.46 3.06 2.14
CA THR A 180 20.83 1.96 1.43
C THR A 180 20.15 1.00 2.39
N GLY A 181 19.15 0.28 1.90
CA GLY A 181 18.50 -0.80 2.63
C GLY A 181 18.88 -2.13 1.98
N ILE A 182 19.52 -3.00 2.74
CA ILE A 182 19.91 -4.31 2.24
C ILE A 182 18.77 -5.29 2.50
N SER A 183 18.14 -5.76 1.41
CA SER A 183 17.18 -6.87 1.44
C SER A 183 17.39 -7.74 0.20
N LEU A 184 17.42 -9.04 0.41
CA LEU A 184 17.46 -10.03 -0.68
C LEU A 184 16.06 -10.39 -1.19
N ILE A 185 15.03 -9.87 -0.53
CA ILE A 185 13.62 -10.12 -0.87
C ILE A 185 12.96 -8.78 -1.12
N LYS A 186 12.48 -8.57 -2.35
CA LYS A 186 11.72 -7.36 -2.76
C LYS A 186 12.43 -6.04 -2.38
N SER A 187 13.69 -5.90 -2.77
CA SER A 187 14.51 -4.71 -2.48
C SER A 187 13.87 -3.40 -2.96
N GLU A 188 13.12 -3.45 -4.06
CA GLU A 188 12.38 -2.33 -4.65
C GLU A 188 11.18 -1.87 -3.80
N GLN A 189 10.74 -2.67 -2.85
CA GLN A 189 9.63 -2.32 -1.94
C GLN A 189 10.10 -1.72 -0.61
N ILE A 190 11.41 -1.55 -0.40
CA ILE A 190 11.94 -0.92 0.80
C ILE A 190 11.50 0.54 0.85
N LYS A 191 10.80 0.90 1.93
CA LYS A 191 10.40 2.27 2.22
C LYS A 191 11.24 2.79 3.39
N PHE A 192 11.82 3.97 3.22
CA PHE A 192 12.60 4.62 4.26
C PHE A 192 11.80 5.71 4.95
N GLN A 193 11.99 5.81 6.24
CA GLN A 193 11.53 6.93 7.05
C GLN A 193 12.73 7.51 7.79
N TYR A 194 12.81 8.84 7.84
CA TYR A 194 13.84 9.52 8.62
C TYR A 194 13.18 10.56 9.53
N LYS A 195 13.82 10.83 10.65
CA LYS A 195 13.41 11.84 11.61
C LYS A 195 14.65 12.61 12.02
N LEU A 196 14.55 13.91 12.04
CA LEU A 196 15.54 14.79 12.66
C LEU A 196 14.99 15.21 14.01
N ASP A 197 15.70 14.88 15.08
CA ASP A 197 15.39 15.34 16.43
C ASP A 197 16.26 16.56 16.73
N GLY A 198 15.63 17.70 17.09
CA GLY A 198 16.28 18.95 17.41
C GLY A 198 15.45 19.83 18.29
#